data_eb9a43623d203a15cf03e4847ae649ad
#
_entry.id   eb9a43623d203a15cf03e4847ae649ad
#
_cell.length_a   1.000
_cell.length_b   1.000
_cell.length_c   1.000
_cell.angle_alpha   90.00
_cell.angle_beta   90.00
_cell.angle_gamma   90.00
#
_symmetry.space_group_name_H-M   'P 1'
#
loop_
_entity.id
_entity.type
_entity.pdbx_description
1 polymer ?
#
loop_
_entity_poly.entity_id
_entity_poly.type
_entity_poly.pdbx_seq_one_letter_code
_entity_poly.pdbx_strand_id
1 'polypeptide(L)'
;MSVPAGWEPVIGLEIHVQLKTRTKMFCRCANVWGEPENTQTCPVCLAHPGVLPVPNRRAIEWAVKLGLALGCRIADRAYFHRKNYFYPDLPKGYQISQYDSPLCEGGRVVVPLADRDLEIGIVRAHLEEDAAKTIHVGGATGRIHGADTSLVDFNRGGTPLVEIVTEPDIRSAEEARRFLQLLRQTIVELGISDAEMETGTLRVDANVSVRPAGSTELRTRTEIKNMNSFSYIARGIEAEAARQVAVWEGGGEVVQETFDFDAGTGALTPRRAKEEADDYRYFPEPDLVPVEPPAFFHREGPRHVRRSRRRPFSS
;
A
#
# COMPACT_ATOMS: atom_id res chain seq x y z
N MET A 1 7.95 21.17 9.51
CA MET A 1 9.25 21.91 9.41
C MET A 1 9.87 21.55 8.07
N SER A 2 10.30 22.52 7.27
CA SER A 2 10.96 22.21 6.00
C SER A 2 12.33 21.57 6.27
N VAL A 3 12.74 20.65 5.41
CA VAL A 3 14.09 20.05 5.47
C VAL A 3 15.14 21.16 5.35
N PRO A 4 16.22 21.16 6.17
CA PRO A 4 17.27 22.17 6.13
C PRO A 4 17.88 22.34 4.73
N ALA A 5 18.31 23.56 4.41
CA ALA A 5 19.00 23.84 3.16
C ALA A 5 20.25 22.96 3.03
N GLY A 6 20.49 22.43 1.83
CA GLY A 6 21.60 21.50 1.57
C GLY A 6 21.22 20.01 1.66
N TRP A 7 20.00 19.69 2.06
CA TRP A 7 19.48 18.33 2.10
C TRP A 7 18.25 18.16 1.20
N GLU A 8 18.07 16.98 0.67
CA GLU A 8 16.94 16.59 -0.19
C GLU A 8 16.32 15.29 0.31
N PRO A 9 15.00 15.23 0.58
CA PRO A 9 14.32 13.98 0.85
C PRO A 9 14.23 13.11 -0.40
N VAL A 10 14.26 11.80 -0.20
CA VAL A 10 14.01 10.79 -1.22
C VAL A 10 12.93 9.86 -0.67
N ILE A 11 11.76 9.88 -1.29
CA ILE A 11 10.55 9.28 -0.75
C ILE A 11 9.94 8.32 -1.76
N GLY A 12 9.69 7.10 -1.32
CA GLY A 12 8.86 6.10 -1.99
C GLY A 12 7.63 5.79 -1.14
N LEU A 13 6.55 5.37 -1.78
CA LEU A 13 5.30 5.04 -1.11
C LEU A 13 4.88 3.60 -1.41
N GLU A 14 4.35 2.93 -0.40
CA GLU A 14 3.63 1.66 -0.50
C GLU A 14 2.17 1.93 -0.15
N ILE A 15 1.27 1.67 -1.09
CA ILE A 15 -0.14 2.02 -0.97
C ILE A 15 -0.99 0.77 -1.13
N HIS A 16 -1.80 0.47 -0.11
CA HIS A 16 -2.74 -0.64 -0.11
C HIS A 16 -4.16 -0.13 -0.33
N VAL A 17 -4.82 -0.68 -1.34
CA VAL A 17 -6.18 -0.32 -1.74
C VAL A 17 -7.07 -1.54 -1.58
N GLN A 18 -8.03 -1.52 -0.64
CA GLN A 18 -9.06 -2.54 -0.57
C GLN A 18 -10.05 -2.37 -1.71
N LEU A 19 -10.26 -3.45 -2.47
CA LEU A 19 -11.22 -3.46 -3.57
C LEU A 19 -12.64 -3.77 -3.03
N LYS A 20 -13.63 -2.99 -3.44
CA LYS A 20 -15.04 -3.17 -3.04
C LYS A 20 -15.77 -4.24 -3.87
N THR A 21 -15.13 -5.38 -4.07
CA THR A 21 -15.74 -6.53 -4.71
C THR A 21 -16.86 -7.11 -3.83
N ARG A 22 -17.80 -7.82 -4.44
CA ARG A 22 -18.91 -8.46 -3.69
C ARG A 22 -18.48 -9.62 -2.81
N THR A 23 -17.35 -10.25 -3.15
CA THR A 23 -16.81 -11.42 -2.45
C THR A 23 -15.34 -11.24 -2.17
N LYS A 24 -14.82 -12.00 -1.23
CA LYS A 24 -13.39 -12.05 -0.88
C LYS A 24 -12.50 -12.48 -2.06
N MET A 25 -11.18 -12.37 -1.90
CA MET A 25 -10.21 -12.61 -2.97
C MET A 25 -10.19 -14.09 -3.41
N PHE A 26 -10.28 -15.02 -2.49
CA PHE A 26 -10.09 -16.44 -2.78
C PHE A 26 -11.27 -17.34 -2.35
N CYS A 27 -12.41 -16.77 -1.94
CA CYS A 27 -13.60 -17.51 -1.58
C CYS A 27 -14.89 -16.72 -1.90
N ARG A 28 -16.05 -17.36 -1.64
CA ARG A 28 -17.37 -16.78 -1.91
C ARG A 28 -17.96 -15.97 -0.75
N CYS A 29 -17.27 -15.85 0.39
CA CYS A 29 -17.75 -15.04 1.49
C CYS A 29 -17.99 -13.61 1.03
N ALA A 30 -19.04 -12.98 1.54
CA ALA A 30 -19.32 -11.59 1.26
C ALA A 30 -18.16 -10.71 1.74
N ASN A 31 -17.89 -9.64 0.99
CA ASN A 31 -16.92 -8.62 1.32
C ASN A 31 -17.67 -7.34 1.67
N VAL A 32 -18.27 -7.33 2.85
CA VAL A 32 -19.14 -6.26 3.35
C VAL A 32 -18.70 -5.81 4.73
N TRP A 33 -18.94 -4.53 5.04
CA TRP A 33 -18.62 -3.92 6.31
C TRP A 33 -19.83 -3.89 7.25
N GLY A 34 -19.57 -3.89 8.56
CA GLY A 34 -20.59 -3.66 9.58
C GLY A 34 -21.40 -4.90 9.97
N GLU A 35 -21.06 -6.06 9.42
CA GLU A 35 -21.65 -7.31 9.85
C GLU A 35 -21.08 -7.75 11.21
N PRO A 36 -21.83 -8.54 12.01
CA PRO A 36 -21.33 -9.09 13.26
C PRO A 36 -20.01 -9.85 13.06
N GLU A 37 -19.13 -9.78 14.05
CA GLU A 37 -17.78 -10.34 13.97
C GLU A 37 -17.82 -11.83 13.63
N ASN A 38 -16.91 -12.25 12.77
CA ASN A 38 -16.72 -13.65 12.33
C ASN A 38 -17.92 -14.30 11.64
N THR A 39 -18.88 -13.53 11.10
CA THR A 39 -20.03 -14.06 10.36
C THR A 39 -19.76 -14.17 8.85
N GLN A 40 -18.80 -13.44 8.31
CA GLN A 40 -18.41 -13.47 6.90
C GLN A 40 -17.18 -14.38 6.70
N THR A 41 -17.28 -15.63 7.17
CA THR A 41 -16.19 -16.60 7.14
C THR A 41 -16.62 -17.93 6.53
N CYS A 42 -15.66 -18.69 6.03
CA CYS A 42 -15.86 -20.06 5.54
C CYS A 42 -14.59 -20.89 5.73
N PRO A 43 -14.63 -22.21 5.53
CA PRO A 43 -13.44 -23.06 5.66
C PRO A 43 -12.24 -22.58 4.82
N VAL A 44 -12.47 -21.95 3.66
CA VAL A 44 -11.37 -21.45 2.81
C VAL A 44 -10.63 -20.29 3.46
N CYS A 45 -11.33 -19.20 3.83
CA CYS A 45 -10.67 -18.05 4.44
C CYS A 45 -10.20 -18.30 5.88
N LEU A 46 -10.71 -19.35 6.54
CA LEU A 46 -10.23 -19.82 7.85
C LEU A 46 -9.14 -20.89 7.73
N ALA A 47 -8.69 -21.23 6.52
CA ALA A 47 -7.60 -22.16 6.27
C ALA A 47 -7.83 -23.60 6.82
N HIS A 48 -9.05 -24.11 6.73
CA HIS A 48 -9.31 -25.50 7.13
C HIS A 48 -8.52 -26.46 6.22
N PRO A 49 -8.04 -27.60 6.74
CA PRO A 49 -7.32 -28.57 5.94
C PRO A 49 -8.09 -29.06 4.72
N GLY A 50 -7.43 -29.10 3.56
CA GLY A 50 -8.01 -29.60 2.30
C GLY A 50 -8.82 -28.59 1.49
N VAL A 51 -8.94 -27.34 1.93
CA VAL A 51 -9.57 -26.27 1.13
C VAL A 51 -8.62 -25.74 0.05
N LEU A 52 -9.21 -25.28 -1.07
CA LEU A 52 -8.48 -24.69 -2.18
C LEU A 52 -8.98 -23.26 -2.44
N PRO A 53 -8.06 -22.32 -2.67
CA PRO A 53 -8.40 -20.93 -3.05
C PRO A 53 -8.95 -20.88 -4.48
N VAL A 54 -9.88 -19.96 -4.74
CA VAL A 54 -10.37 -19.63 -6.08
C VAL A 54 -10.32 -18.13 -6.28
N PRO A 55 -9.51 -17.60 -7.23
CA PRO A 55 -9.31 -16.18 -7.36
C PRO A 55 -10.56 -15.45 -7.84
N ASN A 56 -10.77 -14.26 -7.30
CA ASN A 56 -11.88 -13.41 -7.67
C ASN A 56 -11.60 -12.70 -9.00
N ARG A 57 -12.29 -13.11 -10.05
CA ARG A 57 -12.15 -12.53 -11.39
C ARG A 57 -12.33 -11.00 -11.40
N ARG A 58 -13.29 -10.47 -10.64
CA ARG A 58 -13.54 -9.03 -10.59
C ARG A 58 -12.38 -8.26 -9.96
N ALA A 59 -11.72 -8.82 -8.95
CA ALA A 59 -10.53 -8.22 -8.36
C ALA A 59 -9.39 -8.15 -9.38
N ILE A 60 -9.17 -9.21 -10.16
CA ILE A 60 -8.18 -9.23 -11.25
C ILE A 60 -8.50 -8.16 -12.31
N GLU A 61 -9.74 -8.10 -12.80
CA GLU A 61 -10.17 -7.09 -13.77
C GLU A 61 -9.96 -5.66 -13.25
N TRP A 62 -10.23 -5.41 -11.97
CA TRP A 62 -10.07 -4.10 -11.37
C TRP A 62 -8.60 -3.74 -11.12
N ALA A 63 -7.76 -4.70 -10.76
CA ALA A 63 -6.32 -4.48 -10.65
C ALA A 63 -5.70 -4.13 -12.02
N VAL A 64 -6.11 -4.82 -13.10
CA VAL A 64 -5.70 -4.47 -14.47
C VAL A 64 -6.16 -3.05 -14.84
N LYS A 65 -7.42 -2.71 -14.53
CA LYS A 65 -7.98 -1.38 -14.79
C LYS A 65 -7.18 -0.28 -14.06
N LEU A 66 -6.81 -0.53 -12.82
CA LEU A 66 -5.96 0.38 -12.04
C LEU A 66 -4.55 0.46 -12.63
N GLY A 67 -3.92 -0.68 -12.95
CA GLY A 67 -2.59 -0.71 -13.58
C GLY A 67 -2.53 0.10 -14.88
N LEU A 68 -3.54 -0.04 -15.74
CA LEU A 68 -3.64 0.76 -16.97
C LEU A 68 -3.77 2.27 -16.68
N ALA A 69 -4.53 2.65 -15.65
CA ALA A 69 -4.66 4.06 -15.23
C ALA A 69 -3.36 4.62 -14.67
N LEU A 70 -2.52 3.77 -14.07
CA LEU A 70 -1.18 4.11 -13.58
C LEU A 70 -0.10 4.04 -14.68
N GLY A 71 -0.48 3.75 -15.93
CA GLY A 71 0.46 3.61 -17.03
C GLY A 71 1.35 2.35 -16.97
N CYS A 72 0.95 1.36 -16.19
CA CYS A 72 1.68 0.10 -16.07
C CYS A 72 1.53 -0.77 -17.32
N ARG A 73 2.57 -1.57 -17.58
CA ARG A 73 2.48 -2.74 -18.44
C ARG A 73 1.72 -3.85 -17.71
N ILE A 74 0.75 -4.43 -18.37
CA ILE A 74 0.04 -5.61 -17.86
C ILE A 74 0.82 -6.86 -18.27
N ALA A 75 1.12 -7.72 -17.30
CA ALA A 75 1.85 -8.96 -17.55
C ALA A 75 1.00 -9.93 -18.40
N ASP A 76 1.61 -10.58 -19.37
CA ASP A 76 0.97 -11.66 -20.15
C ASP A 76 0.60 -12.84 -19.24
N ARG A 77 1.42 -13.06 -18.21
CA ARG A 77 1.23 -14.10 -17.21
C ARG A 77 1.77 -13.62 -15.87
N ALA A 78 0.94 -13.66 -14.84
CA ALA A 78 1.28 -13.30 -13.47
C ALA A 78 1.06 -14.49 -12.53
N TYR A 79 1.82 -14.55 -11.44
CA TYR A 79 1.75 -15.64 -10.47
C TYR A 79 1.40 -15.14 -9.09
N PHE A 80 0.59 -15.92 -8.38
CA PHE A 80 0.46 -15.76 -6.95
C PHE A 80 1.56 -16.53 -6.22
N HIS A 81 2.00 -15.98 -5.09
CA HIS A 81 3.02 -16.50 -4.20
C HIS A 81 2.50 -16.57 -2.80
N ARG A 82 3.07 -17.47 -1.99
CA ARG A 82 2.90 -17.48 -0.55
C ARG A 82 3.96 -16.62 0.10
N LYS A 83 3.51 -15.59 0.83
CA LYS A 83 4.32 -14.78 1.75
C LYS A 83 4.16 -15.39 3.15
N ASN A 84 5.17 -16.12 3.62
CA ASN A 84 5.04 -16.89 4.84
C ASN A 84 5.40 -16.05 6.06
N TYR A 85 4.43 -15.90 6.97
CA TYR A 85 4.62 -15.34 8.30
C TYR A 85 3.48 -15.77 9.22
N PHE A 86 3.77 -15.84 10.54
CA PHE A 86 2.81 -16.35 11.51
C PHE A 86 2.27 -15.21 12.36
N TYR A 87 0.97 -14.97 12.20
CA TYR A 87 0.24 -13.99 12.99
C TYR A 87 -1.16 -14.49 13.29
N PRO A 88 -1.77 -14.14 14.46
CA PRO A 88 -3.11 -14.61 14.83
C PRO A 88 -4.20 -14.24 13.83
N ASP A 89 -4.05 -13.14 13.11
CA ASP A 89 -4.97 -12.64 12.08
C ASP A 89 -4.73 -13.24 10.69
N LEU A 90 -3.79 -14.18 10.58
CA LEU A 90 -3.46 -14.88 9.34
C LEU A 90 -3.54 -16.40 9.53
N PRO A 91 -4.75 -17.01 9.49
CA PRO A 91 -4.96 -18.39 9.89
C PRO A 91 -4.23 -19.42 9.04
N LYS A 92 -3.89 -19.09 7.79
CA LYS A 92 -3.09 -19.95 6.89
C LYS A 92 -1.62 -20.05 7.29
N GLY A 93 -1.09 -19.09 8.07
CA GLY A 93 0.33 -18.92 8.30
C GLY A 93 1.09 -18.33 7.10
N TYR A 94 0.38 -17.93 6.06
CA TYR A 94 0.90 -17.21 4.90
C TYR A 94 -0.19 -16.31 4.29
N GLN A 95 0.23 -15.26 3.63
CA GLN A 95 -0.61 -14.40 2.80
C GLN A 95 -0.41 -14.79 1.33
N ILE A 96 -1.49 -14.93 0.57
CA ILE A 96 -1.39 -15.06 -0.88
C ILE A 96 -1.23 -13.66 -1.45
N SER A 97 -0.12 -13.44 -2.13
CA SER A 97 0.29 -12.17 -2.72
C SER A 97 0.95 -12.41 -4.07
N GLN A 98 1.61 -11.40 -4.68
CA GLN A 98 2.46 -11.56 -5.85
C GLN A 98 3.85 -10.99 -5.54
N TYR A 99 4.91 -11.60 -6.03
CA TYR A 99 6.29 -11.22 -5.71
C TYR A 99 7.09 -10.81 -6.95
N ASP A 100 7.69 -11.77 -7.66
CA ASP A 100 8.58 -11.54 -8.80
C ASP A 100 7.86 -11.48 -10.15
N SER A 101 6.58 -11.84 -10.17
CA SER A 101 5.76 -11.87 -11.39
C SER A 101 4.40 -11.21 -11.12
N PRO A 102 4.39 -9.89 -10.80
CA PRO A 102 3.18 -9.16 -10.49
C PRO A 102 2.30 -8.94 -11.72
N LEU A 103 1.02 -8.63 -11.49
CA LEU A 103 0.06 -8.40 -12.57
C LEU A 103 0.35 -7.13 -13.38
N CYS A 104 0.84 -6.07 -12.72
CA CYS A 104 1.11 -4.78 -13.35
C CYS A 104 2.51 -4.29 -12.96
N GLU A 105 3.31 -3.91 -13.95
CA GLU A 105 4.70 -3.51 -13.78
C GLU A 105 5.02 -2.22 -14.51
N GLY A 106 5.98 -1.47 -13.96
CA GLY A 106 6.65 -0.37 -14.65
C GLY A 106 5.68 0.67 -15.19
N GLY A 107 5.02 1.43 -14.30
CA GLY A 107 4.12 2.51 -14.68
C GLY A 107 4.72 3.89 -14.49
N ARG A 108 3.93 4.91 -14.85
CA ARG A 108 4.29 6.31 -14.64
C ARG A 108 3.04 7.18 -14.47
N VAL A 109 3.05 7.99 -13.44
CA VAL A 109 1.97 8.94 -13.15
C VAL A 109 2.53 10.35 -13.20
N VAL A 110 1.86 11.23 -13.96
CA VAL A 110 2.20 12.65 -14.01
C VAL A 110 1.30 13.42 -13.04
N VAL A 111 1.92 14.07 -12.06
CA VAL A 111 1.25 14.87 -11.04
C VAL A 111 1.45 16.35 -11.36
N PRO A 112 0.40 17.09 -11.71
CA PRO A 112 0.52 18.53 -11.96
C PRO A 112 0.75 19.27 -10.64
N LEU A 113 1.86 19.96 -10.54
CA LEU A 113 2.18 20.93 -9.47
C LEU A 113 1.91 22.36 -9.97
N ALA A 114 2.09 23.33 -9.09
CA ALA A 114 1.82 24.73 -9.43
C ALA A 114 2.85 25.29 -10.44
N ASP A 115 4.09 24.83 -10.36
CA ASP A 115 5.26 25.30 -11.10
C ASP A 115 5.78 24.33 -12.15
N ARG A 116 5.45 23.05 -12.03
CA ARG A 116 5.90 21.97 -12.93
C ARG A 116 5.00 20.76 -12.92
N ASP A 117 5.19 19.86 -13.85
CA ASP A 117 4.69 18.50 -13.77
C ASP A 117 5.75 17.61 -13.09
N LEU A 118 5.31 16.80 -12.11
CA LEU A 118 6.14 15.81 -11.44
C LEU A 118 5.80 14.42 -12.00
N GLU A 119 6.80 13.71 -12.49
CA GLU A 119 6.65 12.32 -12.90
C GLU A 119 7.05 11.39 -11.75
N ILE A 120 6.17 10.44 -11.42
CA ILE A 120 6.41 9.42 -10.41
C ILE A 120 6.32 8.05 -11.07
N GLY A 121 7.41 7.29 -10.99
CA GLY A 121 7.46 5.90 -11.45
C GLY A 121 6.65 4.99 -10.53
N ILE A 122 6.01 4.01 -11.12
CA ILE A 122 5.34 2.91 -10.43
C ILE A 122 6.15 1.64 -10.69
N VAL A 123 6.72 1.08 -9.64
CA VAL A 123 7.47 -0.18 -9.72
C VAL A 123 6.54 -1.31 -10.11
N ARG A 124 5.44 -1.44 -9.36
CA ARG A 124 4.40 -2.46 -9.57
C ARG A 124 3.08 -2.09 -8.94
N ALA A 125 2.02 -2.71 -9.42
CA ALA A 125 0.76 -2.83 -8.72
C ALA A 125 0.33 -4.30 -8.77
N HIS A 126 0.16 -4.93 -7.61
CA HIS A 126 -0.08 -6.35 -7.51
C HIS A 126 -1.25 -6.69 -6.59
N LEU A 127 -1.82 -7.87 -6.80
CA LEU A 127 -2.95 -8.39 -6.02
C LEU A 127 -2.46 -9.16 -4.80
N GLU A 128 -3.19 -8.99 -3.70
CA GLU A 128 -3.05 -9.78 -2.49
C GLU A 128 -4.36 -9.87 -1.70
N GLU A 129 -4.36 -10.58 -0.59
CA GLU A 129 -5.49 -10.63 0.34
C GLU A 129 -5.16 -9.90 1.65
N ASP A 130 -6.15 -9.25 2.25
CA ASP A 130 -5.97 -8.60 3.56
C ASP A 130 -6.00 -9.63 4.70
N ALA A 131 -5.28 -9.35 5.78
CA ALA A 131 -5.36 -10.09 7.03
C ALA A 131 -6.66 -9.77 7.78
N ALA A 132 -6.99 -10.56 8.79
CA ALA A 132 -8.10 -10.29 9.69
C ALA A 132 -7.86 -9.02 10.53
N LYS A 133 -8.89 -8.56 11.21
CA LYS A 133 -8.79 -7.39 12.10
C LYS A 133 -8.50 -7.85 13.52
N THR A 134 -7.39 -7.39 14.09
CA THR A 134 -7.07 -7.61 15.50
C THR A 134 -7.46 -6.39 16.33
N ILE A 135 -8.16 -6.62 17.43
CA ILE A 135 -8.60 -5.62 18.38
C ILE A 135 -7.96 -5.95 19.72
N HIS A 136 -7.19 -5.01 20.26
CA HIS A 136 -6.57 -5.14 21.57
C HIS A 136 -7.51 -4.56 22.65
N VAL A 137 -7.84 -5.38 23.63
CA VAL A 137 -8.77 -5.03 24.73
C VAL A 137 -7.96 -4.90 26.03
N GLY A 138 -8.26 -3.89 26.83
CA GLY A 138 -7.46 -3.49 27.98
C GLY A 138 -6.30 -2.58 27.60
N GLY A 139 -5.65 -1.97 28.58
CA GLY A 139 -4.59 -0.99 28.38
C GLY A 139 -5.08 0.39 27.94
N ALA A 140 -4.24 1.42 28.17
CA ALA A 140 -4.58 2.81 27.93
C ALA A 140 -4.51 3.26 26.45
N THR A 141 -3.89 2.45 25.58
CA THR A 141 -3.51 2.90 24.23
C THR A 141 -4.20 2.15 23.08
N GLY A 142 -4.97 1.08 23.37
CA GLY A 142 -5.53 0.19 22.32
C GLY A 142 -4.45 -0.56 21.49
N ARG A 143 -3.19 -0.52 21.93
CA ARG A 143 -2.06 -1.23 21.33
C ARG A 143 -1.81 -2.56 22.06
N ILE A 144 -1.08 -3.47 21.43
CA ILE A 144 -0.74 -4.79 22.01
C ILE A 144 0.01 -4.66 23.34
N HIS A 145 0.86 -3.65 23.51
CA HIS A 145 1.54 -3.37 24.76
C HIS A 145 0.54 -2.90 25.83
N GLY A 146 0.43 -3.68 26.90
CA GLY A 146 -0.49 -3.43 28.02
C GLY A 146 -1.93 -3.88 27.75
N ALA A 147 -2.20 -4.57 26.67
CA ALA A 147 -3.50 -5.19 26.43
C ALA A 147 -3.63 -6.49 27.24
N ASP A 148 -4.80 -6.69 27.85
CA ASP A 148 -5.09 -7.95 28.58
C ASP A 148 -5.44 -9.08 27.63
N THR A 149 -6.03 -8.76 26.48
CA THR A 149 -6.53 -9.72 25.50
C THR A 149 -6.51 -9.11 24.10
N SER A 150 -6.37 -9.96 23.07
CA SER A 150 -6.55 -9.61 21.66
C SER A 150 -7.66 -10.46 21.05
N LEU A 151 -8.64 -9.79 20.46
CA LEU A 151 -9.73 -10.42 19.73
C LEU A 151 -9.45 -10.32 18.23
N VAL A 152 -9.76 -11.39 17.50
CA VAL A 152 -9.56 -11.42 16.04
C VAL A 152 -10.92 -11.55 15.34
N ASP A 153 -11.21 -10.60 14.46
CA ASP A 153 -12.37 -10.63 13.57
C ASP A 153 -11.90 -11.00 12.14
N PHE A 154 -12.26 -12.21 11.71
CA PHE A 154 -11.89 -12.76 10.41
C PHE A 154 -12.79 -12.26 9.25
N ASN A 155 -13.76 -11.39 9.50
CA ASN A 155 -14.61 -10.83 8.44
C ASN A 155 -13.76 -10.09 7.38
N ARG A 156 -12.71 -9.35 7.78
CA ARG A 156 -11.79 -8.69 6.85
C ARG A 156 -10.83 -9.67 6.17
N GLY A 157 -10.45 -10.76 6.81
CA GLY A 157 -9.50 -11.74 6.27
C GLY A 157 -9.90 -12.25 4.90
N GLY A 158 -9.02 -12.09 3.92
CA GLY A 158 -9.27 -12.44 2.52
C GLY A 158 -9.94 -11.35 1.69
N THR A 159 -10.15 -10.14 2.21
CA THR A 159 -10.57 -8.96 1.40
C THR A 159 -9.54 -8.71 0.29
N PRO A 160 -9.97 -8.51 -0.97
CA PRO A 160 -9.03 -8.24 -2.05
C PRO A 160 -8.31 -6.91 -1.86
N LEU A 161 -6.98 -6.93 -1.95
CA LEU A 161 -6.12 -5.76 -1.93
C LEU A 161 -5.36 -5.61 -3.24
N VAL A 162 -5.07 -4.36 -3.61
CA VAL A 162 -4.00 -4.02 -4.54
C VAL A 162 -2.95 -3.24 -3.77
N GLU A 163 -1.70 -3.71 -3.78
CA GLU A 163 -0.55 -2.96 -3.32
C GLU A 163 0.10 -2.24 -4.50
N ILE A 164 0.31 -0.94 -4.37
CA ILE A 164 1.01 -0.09 -5.34
C ILE A 164 2.32 0.35 -4.71
N VAL A 165 3.42 0.08 -5.40
CA VAL A 165 4.76 0.50 -4.96
C VAL A 165 5.29 1.53 -5.95
N THR A 166 5.67 2.70 -5.45
CA THR A 166 6.27 3.76 -6.28
C THR A 166 7.79 3.66 -6.30
N GLU A 167 8.39 4.22 -7.35
CA GLU A 167 9.81 4.60 -7.32
C GLU A 167 10.03 5.72 -6.29
N PRO A 168 11.26 5.90 -5.78
CA PRO A 168 11.58 6.93 -4.81
C PRO A 168 11.81 8.30 -5.49
N ASP A 169 10.83 8.75 -6.28
CA ASP A 169 10.91 9.96 -7.09
C ASP A 169 10.40 11.22 -6.39
N ILE A 170 9.73 11.05 -5.25
CA ILE A 170 9.11 12.14 -4.50
C ILE A 170 10.19 12.85 -3.67
N ARG A 171 10.15 14.20 -3.66
CA ARG A 171 11.17 15.06 -3.01
C ARG A 171 10.63 15.96 -1.90
N SER A 172 9.32 15.93 -1.65
CA SER A 172 8.71 16.70 -0.57
C SER A 172 7.42 16.05 -0.06
N ALA A 173 7.04 16.39 1.16
CA ALA A 173 5.78 15.97 1.75
C ALA A 173 4.56 16.47 0.94
N GLU A 174 4.66 17.67 0.36
CA GLU A 174 3.60 18.22 -0.49
C GLU A 174 3.46 17.44 -1.81
N GLU A 175 4.56 17.02 -2.43
CA GLU A 175 4.52 16.16 -3.60
C GLU A 175 3.87 14.81 -3.30
N ALA A 176 4.21 14.19 -2.16
CA ALA A 176 3.57 12.95 -1.69
C ALA A 176 2.06 13.15 -1.50
N ARG A 177 1.67 14.24 -0.85
CA ARG A 177 0.26 14.58 -0.63
C ARG A 177 -0.50 14.77 -1.94
N ARG A 178 0.07 15.48 -2.91
CA ARG A 178 -0.53 15.71 -4.24
C ARG A 178 -0.69 14.42 -5.03
N PHE A 179 0.33 13.58 -5.05
CA PHE A 179 0.25 12.29 -5.69
C PHE A 179 -0.87 11.43 -5.09
N LEU A 180 -0.94 11.34 -3.77
CA LEU A 180 -1.96 10.53 -3.08
C LEU A 180 -3.37 11.06 -3.31
N GLN A 181 -3.56 12.38 -3.38
CA GLN A 181 -4.85 12.98 -3.75
C GLN A 181 -5.27 12.60 -5.17
N LEU A 182 -4.36 12.67 -6.14
CA LEU A 182 -4.61 12.27 -7.52
C LEU A 182 -4.91 10.77 -7.62
N LEU A 183 -4.11 9.95 -6.95
CA LEU A 183 -4.30 8.50 -6.91
C LEU A 183 -5.67 8.14 -6.32
N ARG A 184 -6.04 8.73 -5.18
CA ARG A 184 -7.35 8.54 -4.56
C ARG A 184 -8.48 8.90 -5.50
N GLN A 185 -8.40 10.06 -6.14
CA GLN A 185 -9.40 10.50 -7.13
C GLN A 185 -9.52 9.48 -8.27
N THR A 186 -8.40 9.01 -8.81
CA THR A 186 -8.37 8.00 -9.88
C THR A 186 -9.06 6.71 -9.43
N ILE A 187 -8.75 6.19 -8.25
CA ILE A 187 -9.34 4.96 -7.70
C ILE A 187 -10.86 5.09 -7.55
N VAL A 188 -11.33 6.22 -7.02
CA VAL A 188 -12.77 6.49 -6.84
C VAL A 188 -13.47 6.64 -8.18
N GLU A 189 -12.90 7.34 -9.15
CA GLU A 189 -13.45 7.49 -10.52
C GLU A 189 -13.49 6.15 -11.28
N LEU A 190 -12.53 5.27 -11.05
CA LEU A 190 -12.54 3.91 -11.56
C LEU A 190 -13.65 3.05 -10.94
N GLY A 191 -14.19 3.45 -9.80
CA GLY A 191 -15.27 2.77 -9.10
C GLY A 191 -14.85 1.46 -8.43
N ILE A 192 -13.56 1.28 -8.13
CA ILE A 192 -12.99 0.02 -7.64
C ILE A 192 -12.83 -0.02 -6.11
N SER A 193 -12.76 1.13 -5.46
CA SER A 193 -12.66 1.30 -4.01
C SER A 193 -13.26 2.64 -3.59
N ASP A 194 -13.60 2.78 -2.34
CA ASP A 194 -13.98 4.07 -1.74
C ASP A 194 -12.74 4.87 -1.34
N ALA A 195 -11.60 4.20 -1.22
CA ALA A 195 -10.28 4.78 -0.96
C ALA A 195 -10.27 5.76 0.22
N GLU A 196 -10.80 5.34 1.35
CA GLU A 196 -10.88 6.11 2.58
C GLU A 196 -9.80 5.67 3.57
N MET A 197 -8.99 6.61 4.04
CA MET A 197 -7.92 6.32 5.00
C MET A 197 -8.47 6.08 6.41
N GLU A 198 -9.54 6.78 6.79
CA GLU A 198 -10.16 6.68 8.11
C GLU A 198 -10.78 5.30 8.36
N THR A 199 -11.34 4.68 7.33
CA THR A 199 -11.90 3.33 7.39
C THR A 199 -10.86 2.25 7.09
N GLY A 200 -9.64 2.64 6.66
CA GLY A 200 -8.56 1.73 6.30
C GLY A 200 -8.71 1.07 4.94
N THR A 201 -9.65 1.53 4.09
CA THR A 201 -9.77 1.04 2.70
C THR A 201 -8.68 1.61 1.78
N LEU A 202 -7.97 2.64 2.23
CA LEU A 202 -6.72 3.15 1.69
C LEU A 202 -5.71 3.26 2.83
N ARG A 203 -4.58 2.57 2.73
CA ARG A 203 -3.47 2.64 3.68
C ARG A 203 -2.21 3.04 2.95
N VAL A 204 -1.36 3.82 3.58
CA VAL A 204 -0.12 4.32 2.98
C VAL A 204 1.01 4.21 3.99
N ASP A 205 2.07 3.55 3.58
CA ASP A 205 3.35 3.52 4.27
C ASP A 205 4.34 4.35 3.46
N ALA A 206 5.15 5.18 4.13
CA ALA A 206 6.15 6.00 3.48
C ALA A 206 7.56 5.52 3.79
N ASN A 207 8.34 5.27 2.75
CA ASN A 207 9.78 5.01 2.84
C ASN A 207 10.52 6.31 2.63
N VAL A 208 11.28 6.75 3.61
CA VAL A 208 11.95 8.06 3.63
C VAL A 208 13.44 7.90 3.84
N SER A 209 14.24 8.55 3.01
CA SER A 209 15.66 8.81 3.24
C SER A 209 15.98 10.27 2.92
N VAL A 210 17.14 10.74 3.34
CA VAL A 210 17.64 12.07 3.00
C VAL A 210 19.05 11.97 2.42
N ARG A 211 19.37 12.86 1.49
CA ARG A 211 20.69 12.95 0.87
C ARG A 211 21.13 14.41 0.71
N PRO A 212 22.42 14.71 0.54
CA PRO A 212 22.86 16.04 0.16
C PRO A 212 22.19 16.49 -1.14
N ALA A 213 21.73 17.73 -1.20
CA ALA A 213 21.10 18.28 -2.39
C ALA A 213 22.03 18.17 -3.62
N GLY A 214 21.47 17.67 -4.72
CA GLY A 214 22.22 17.40 -5.96
C GLY A 214 22.98 16.07 -5.98
N SER A 215 22.99 15.28 -4.89
CA SER A 215 23.51 13.91 -4.91
C SER A 215 22.53 12.97 -5.60
N THR A 216 23.04 11.92 -6.26
CA THR A 216 22.25 10.82 -6.82
C THR A 216 22.31 9.56 -5.96
N GLU A 217 23.15 9.53 -4.95
CA GLU A 217 23.34 8.39 -4.07
C GLU A 217 22.10 8.17 -3.20
N LEU A 218 21.60 6.94 -3.16
CA LEU A 218 20.54 6.52 -2.25
C LEU A 218 21.13 6.13 -0.90
N ARG A 219 20.59 6.69 0.18
CA ARG A 219 20.97 6.38 1.54
C ARG A 219 19.97 5.46 2.23
N THR A 220 20.33 4.98 3.40
CA THR A 220 19.46 4.13 4.23
C THR A 220 18.11 4.79 4.42
N ARG A 221 17.05 4.05 4.10
CA ARG A 221 15.67 4.47 4.27
C ARG A 221 15.10 3.95 5.58
N THR A 222 14.14 4.67 6.10
CA THR A 222 13.26 4.22 7.17
C THR A 222 11.83 4.18 6.65
N GLU A 223 10.99 3.40 7.30
CA GLU A 223 9.58 3.27 6.95
C GLU A 223 8.71 3.92 8.03
N ILE A 224 7.69 4.66 7.62
CA ILE A 224 6.71 5.27 8.50
C ILE A 224 5.36 4.65 8.26
N LYS A 225 4.73 4.20 9.33
CA LYS A 225 3.40 3.58 9.34
C LYS A 225 2.39 4.35 10.18
N ASN A 226 1.15 3.88 10.16
CA ASN A 226 0.08 4.38 11.00
C ASN A 226 -0.33 5.85 10.72
N MET A 227 -0.31 6.23 9.45
CA MET A 227 -0.68 7.56 9.00
C MET A 227 -2.07 7.54 8.33
N ASN A 228 -3.10 7.89 9.08
CA ASN A 228 -4.50 7.71 8.69
C ASN A 228 -5.11 8.93 7.96
N SER A 229 -4.29 9.85 7.47
CA SER A 229 -4.74 10.96 6.62
C SER A 229 -3.58 11.51 5.78
N PHE A 230 -3.88 12.19 4.68
CA PHE A 230 -2.87 12.83 3.85
C PHE A 230 -2.06 13.90 4.61
N SER A 231 -2.69 14.58 5.58
CA SER A 231 -2.01 15.51 6.47
C SER A 231 -1.02 14.80 7.39
N TYR A 232 -1.38 13.63 7.92
CA TYR A 232 -0.49 12.84 8.78
C TYR A 232 0.68 12.26 8.00
N ILE A 233 0.46 11.83 6.75
CA ILE A 233 1.54 11.40 5.86
C ILE A 233 2.54 12.54 5.64
N ALA A 234 2.06 13.73 5.29
CA ALA A 234 2.93 14.88 5.09
C ALA A 234 3.74 15.21 6.36
N ARG A 235 3.08 15.27 7.53
CA ARG A 235 3.74 15.54 8.81
C ARG A 235 4.73 14.45 9.21
N GLY A 236 4.40 13.18 9.00
CA GLY A 236 5.29 12.05 9.27
C GLY A 236 6.55 12.09 8.41
N ILE A 237 6.41 12.36 7.11
CA ILE A 237 7.53 12.52 6.18
C ILE A 237 8.44 13.69 6.62
N GLU A 238 7.86 14.85 6.96
CA GLU A 238 8.64 16.00 7.42
C GLU A 238 9.39 15.71 8.73
N ALA A 239 8.73 15.05 9.69
CA ALA A 239 9.32 14.70 10.98
C ALA A 239 10.51 13.74 10.79
N GLU A 240 10.35 12.72 9.94
CA GLU A 240 11.39 11.74 9.71
C GLU A 240 12.56 12.32 8.91
N ALA A 241 12.29 13.09 7.88
CA ALA A 241 13.34 13.75 7.12
C ALA A 241 14.17 14.70 8.02
N ALA A 242 13.53 15.47 8.90
CA ALA A 242 14.23 16.33 9.85
C ALA A 242 15.05 15.52 10.85
N ARG A 243 14.52 14.39 11.37
CA ARG A 243 15.26 13.48 12.27
C ARG A 243 16.51 12.93 11.60
N GLN A 244 16.40 12.43 10.36
CA GLN A 244 17.54 11.88 9.63
C GLN A 244 18.63 12.93 9.34
N VAL A 245 18.24 14.15 8.96
CA VAL A 245 19.20 15.25 8.78
C VAL A 245 19.95 15.52 10.07
N ALA A 246 19.26 15.60 11.21
CA ALA A 246 19.91 15.82 12.51
C ALA A 246 20.89 14.69 12.87
N VAL A 247 20.57 13.43 12.55
CA VAL A 247 21.49 12.29 12.75
C VAL A 247 22.75 12.43 11.91
N TRP A 248 22.61 12.76 10.61
CA TRP A 248 23.74 12.92 9.69
C TRP A 248 24.62 14.12 10.05
N GLU A 249 24.03 15.26 10.39
CA GLU A 249 24.76 16.46 10.82
C GLU A 249 25.47 16.25 12.17
N GLY A 250 24.93 15.41 13.04
CA GLY A 250 25.54 14.98 14.29
C GLY A 250 26.66 13.96 14.12
N GLY A 251 26.98 13.53 12.88
CA GLY A 251 28.01 12.51 12.61
C GLY A 251 27.58 11.07 12.92
N GLY A 252 26.28 10.83 13.10
CA GLY A 252 25.69 9.52 13.27
C GLY A 252 25.36 8.84 11.94
N GLU A 253 24.76 7.64 12.04
CA GLU A 253 24.26 6.88 10.89
C GLU A 253 22.78 6.56 11.07
N VAL A 254 22.03 6.63 9.96
CA VAL A 254 20.63 6.19 9.93
C VAL A 254 20.59 4.68 9.74
N VAL A 255 19.88 3.98 10.62
CA VAL A 255 19.66 2.52 10.54
C VAL A 255 18.30 2.26 9.90
N GLN A 256 18.16 1.16 9.19
CA GLN A 256 16.89 0.75 8.61
C GLN A 256 15.92 0.31 9.72
N GLU A 257 14.90 1.13 9.95
CA GLU A 257 13.90 0.93 11.00
C GLU A 257 12.50 1.29 10.50
N THR A 258 11.50 0.78 11.21
CA THR A 258 10.10 1.16 11.00
C THR A 258 9.61 1.97 12.20
N PHE A 259 8.93 3.09 11.92
CA PHE A 259 8.36 3.98 12.92
C PHE A 259 6.84 4.02 12.82
N ASP A 260 6.17 4.12 13.97
CA ASP A 260 4.78 4.57 14.05
C ASP A 260 4.75 6.09 14.21
N PHE A 261 3.91 6.74 13.40
CA PHE A 261 3.63 8.16 13.56
C PHE A 261 2.47 8.36 14.54
N ASP A 262 2.70 9.18 15.56
CA ASP A 262 1.66 9.64 16.49
C ASP A 262 1.13 11.00 16.02
N ALA A 263 -0.11 11.03 15.55
CA ALA A 263 -0.73 12.23 15.00
C ALA A 263 -0.99 13.33 16.04
N GLY A 264 -1.19 12.95 17.32
CA GLY A 264 -1.46 13.88 18.41
C GLY A 264 -0.22 14.64 18.84
N THR A 265 0.90 13.94 18.97
CA THR A 265 2.18 14.51 19.42
C THR A 265 3.10 14.89 18.27
N GLY A 266 2.92 14.30 17.08
CA GLY A 266 3.84 14.41 15.95
C GLY A 266 5.11 13.58 16.13
N ALA A 267 5.16 12.69 17.13
CA ALA A 267 6.33 11.88 17.44
C ALA A 267 6.41 10.64 16.54
N LEU A 268 7.65 10.22 16.29
CA LEU A 268 7.99 8.95 15.66
C LEU A 268 8.44 7.97 16.75
N THR A 269 7.76 6.84 16.85
CA THR A 269 8.08 5.79 17.82
C THR A 269 8.62 4.58 17.08
N PRO A 270 9.84 4.09 17.39
CA PRO A 270 10.38 2.91 16.73
C PRO A 270 9.47 1.70 16.94
N ARG A 271 9.22 0.95 15.87
CA ARG A 271 8.65 -0.39 15.93
C ARG A 271 9.79 -1.42 16.11
N ARG A 272 9.39 -2.62 16.56
CA ARG A 272 10.30 -3.76 16.52
C ARG A 272 10.83 -3.96 15.09
N ALA A 273 12.12 -4.31 14.95
CA ALA A 273 12.76 -4.51 13.66
C ALA A 273 11.92 -5.40 12.72
N LYS A 274 11.83 -5.02 11.44
CA LYS A 274 11.19 -5.82 10.40
C LYS A 274 11.96 -7.09 10.12
N GLU A 275 11.21 -8.15 9.81
CA GLU A 275 11.73 -9.30 9.08
C GLU A 275 12.10 -8.86 7.66
N GLU A 276 13.25 -9.26 7.15
CA GLU A 276 13.65 -9.00 5.77
C GLU A 276 12.84 -9.84 4.79
N ALA A 277 12.85 -9.45 3.49
CA ALA A 277 12.09 -10.17 2.45
C ALA A 277 12.47 -11.66 2.38
N ASP A 278 13.70 -12.00 2.67
CA ASP A 278 14.20 -13.39 2.72
C ASP A 278 13.57 -14.21 3.84
N ASP A 279 13.14 -13.57 4.91
CA ASP A 279 12.45 -14.23 6.03
C ASP A 279 11.07 -14.75 5.64
N TYR A 280 10.41 -14.13 4.63
CA TYR A 280 9.11 -14.56 4.15
C TYR A 280 9.15 -15.81 3.27
N ARG A 281 10.31 -16.23 2.78
CA ARG A 281 10.49 -17.46 2.00
C ARG A 281 9.42 -17.61 0.92
N TYR A 282 9.30 -16.59 0.06
CA TYR A 282 8.35 -16.58 -1.05
C TYR A 282 8.52 -17.79 -1.96
N PHE A 283 7.40 -18.42 -2.32
CA PHE A 283 7.35 -19.44 -3.38
C PHE A 283 5.99 -19.38 -4.08
N PRO A 284 5.89 -19.85 -5.34
CA PRO A 284 4.63 -19.84 -6.07
C PRO A 284 3.53 -20.60 -5.33
N GLU A 285 2.31 -20.04 -5.30
CA GLU A 285 1.14 -20.70 -4.72
C GLU A 285 0.74 -21.91 -5.55
N PRO A 286 0.90 -23.15 -5.04
CA PRO A 286 0.73 -24.36 -5.85
C PRO A 286 -0.74 -24.65 -6.20
N ASP A 287 -1.68 -24.07 -5.46
CA ASP A 287 -3.11 -24.32 -5.65
C ASP A 287 -3.78 -23.31 -6.60
N LEU A 288 -3.01 -22.38 -7.16
CA LEU A 288 -3.50 -21.39 -8.11
C LEU A 288 -2.77 -21.51 -9.46
N VAL A 289 -3.55 -21.52 -10.53
CA VAL A 289 -3.00 -21.40 -11.88
C VAL A 289 -2.52 -19.95 -12.15
N PRO A 290 -1.59 -19.74 -13.08
CA PRO A 290 -1.19 -18.40 -13.48
C PRO A 290 -2.39 -17.55 -13.91
N VAL A 291 -2.31 -16.25 -13.63
CA VAL A 291 -3.28 -15.27 -14.13
C VAL A 291 -2.84 -14.83 -15.51
N GLU A 292 -3.69 -15.07 -16.51
CA GLU A 292 -3.47 -14.66 -17.90
C GLU A 292 -4.57 -13.64 -18.27
N PRO A 293 -4.32 -12.33 -18.17
CA PRO A 293 -5.30 -11.33 -18.54
C PRO A 293 -5.65 -11.43 -20.03
N PRO A 294 -6.93 -11.18 -20.44
CA PRO A 294 -7.30 -11.22 -21.83
C PRO A 294 -6.47 -10.28 -22.71
N ALA A 295 -6.09 -10.73 -23.92
CA ALA A 295 -5.19 -10.00 -24.81
C ALA A 295 -5.61 -8.58 -25.18
N PHE A 296 -6.90 -8.21 -25.04
CA PHE A 296 -7.34 -6.85 -25.31
C PHE A 296 -6.82 -5.83 -24.28
N PHE A 297 -6.47 -6.26 -23.06
CA PHE A 297 -5.83 -5.39 -22.06
C PHE A 297 -4.37 -5.06 -22.42
N HIS A 298 -3.72 -5.85 -23.24
CA HIS A 298 -2.32 -5.62 -23.65
C HIS A 298 -2.17 -4.62 -24.80
N ARG A 299 -3.27 -4.27 -25.49
CA ARG A 299 -3.25 -3.43 -26.70
C ARG A 299 -3.38 -1.92 -26.42
N GLU A 300 -3.67 -1.51 -25.22
CA GLU A 300 -3.79 -0.11 -24.85
C GLU A 300 -2.54 0.34 -24.09
N GLY A 301 -1.49 0.71 -24.83
CA GLY A 301 -0.43 1.56 -24.31
C GLY A 301 -1.03 2.90 -23.83
N PRO A 302 -0.28 3.70 -23.02
CA PRO A 302 -0.81 4.87 -22.33
C PRO A 302 -1.50 5.83 -23.31
N ARG A 303 -2.81 5.80 -23.37
CA ARG A 303 -3.57 6.92 -23.92
C ARG A 303 -3.49 8.01 -22.87
N HIS A 304 -2.78 9.09 -23.17
CA HIS A 304 -2.85 10.31 -22.40
C HIS A 304 -4.32 10.58 -22.04
N VAL A 305 -4.64 10.55 -20.75
CA VAL A 305 -5.95 10.97 -20.27
C VAL A 305 -6.11 12.44 -20.73
N ARG A 306 -6.88 12.64 -21.80
CA ARG A 306 -7.13 13.98 -22.30
C ARG A 306 -7.86 14.75 -21.20
N ARG A 307 -7.21 15.82 -20.73
CA ARG A 307 -7.83 16.84 -19.88
C ARG A 307 -9.24 17.12 -20.38
N SER A 308 -10.27 16.86 -19.59
CA SER A 308 -11.55 17.52 -19.76
C SER A 308 -11.30 18.99 -19.45
N ARG A 309 -11.23 19.82 -20.48
CA ARG A 309 -11.19 21.29 -20.31
C ARG A 309 -12.47 21.69 -19.60
N ARG A 310 -12.37 22.01 -18.32
CA ARG A 310 -13.44 22.76 -17.65
C ARG A 310 -13.63 24.06 -18.43
N ARG A 311 -14.83 24.25 -18.98
CA ARG A 311 -15.23 25.57 -19.48
C ARG A 311 -15.22 26.52 -18.28
N PRO A 312 -14.66 27.74 -18.42
CA PRO A 312 -14.81 28.74 -17.38
C PRO A 312 -16.29 29.10 -17.29
N PHE A 313 -16.82 29.13 -16.08
CA PHE A 313 -18.11 29.73 -15.81
C PHE A 313 -17.97 31.23 -16.15
N SER A 314 -18.68 31.67 -17.17
CA SER A 314 -18.90 33.08 -17.45
C SER A 314 -19.96 33.60 -16.47
N SER A 315 -19.60 34.71 -15.85
CA SER A 315 -20.38 35.61 -14.98
C SER A 315 -21.88 35.61 -15.15
#